data_ceb21ff712bf47b3b7ac1974034633fd
#
_entry.id   ceb21ff712bf47b3b7ac1974034633fd
#
_cell.length_a   1.000
_cell.length_b   1.000
_cell.length_c   1.000
_cell.angle_alpha   90.00
_cell.angle_beta   90.00
_cell.angle_gamma   90.00
#
_symmetry.space_group_name_H-M   'P 1'
#
loop_
_entity.id
_entity.type
_entity.pdbx_description
1 polymer ?
#
loop_
_entity_poly.entity_id
_entity_poly.type
_entity_poly.pdbx_seq_one_letter_code
_entity_poly.pdbx_strand_id
1 'polypeptide(L)'
;MTDEKKQSFTRRITQANRTQLVVILYEMLLVYLEDAVDAYSNDNKQEFSKNLNMVRECIKEMRVSLDFAYDISKNLFALYCFADKEVAADIYGYKTDNLNVVKMIFTKLHDAYQAVSKKDDSAPLMDNIQTVYAGITYGRTDVNESFMDHKQTYCRR
;
A
#
# COMPACT_ATOMS: atom_id res chain seq x y z
N MET A 1 6.26 -8.98 7.33
CA MET A 1 5.80 -9.46 5.98
C MET A 1 6.99 -9.92 5.15
N THR A 2 6.95 -11.13 4.59
CA THR A 2 8.01 -11.71 3.74
C THR A 2 8.11 -10.99 2.39
N ASP A 3 9.29 -11.09 1.74
CA ASP A 3 9.50 -10.43 0.43
C ASP A 3 8.62 -11.03 -0.67
N GLU A 4 8.33 -12.34 -0.60
CA GLU A 4 7.38 -12.99 -1.51
C GLU A 4 5.97 -12.41 -1.39
N LYS A 5 5.47 -12.19 -0.15
CA LYS A 5 4.17 -11.54 0.08
C LYS A 5 4.17 -10.11 -0.46
N LYS A 6 5.25 -9.34 -0.27
CA LYS A 6 5.37 -7.99 -0.83
C LYS A 6 5.29 -7.97 -2.35
N GLN A 7 6.02 -8.86 -3.02
CA GLN A 7 5.98 -9.00 -4.48
C GLN A 7 4.58 -9.37 -4.97
N SER A 8 3.90 -10.30 -4.28
CA SER A 8 2.52 -10.66 -4.59
C SER A 8 1.57 -9.47 -4.50
N PHE A 9 1.66 -8.68 -3.42
CA PHE A 9 0.85 -7.46 -3.27
C PHE A 9 1.18 -6.42 -4.35
N THR A 10 2.46 -6.17 -4.63
CA THR A 10 2.88 -5.24 -5.69
C THR A 10 2.27 -5.62 -7.03
N ARG A 11 2.34 -6.89 -7.43
CA ARG A 11 1.72 -7.38 -8.66
C ARG A 11 0.21 -7.17 -8.68
N ARG A 12 -0.49 -7.43 -7.58
CA ARG A 12 -1.95 -7.24 -7.49
C ARG A 12 -2.34 -5.77 -7.57
N ILE A 13 -1.57 -4.88 -6.91
CA ILE A 13 -1.79 -3.43 -6.93
C ILE A 13 -1.73 -2.89 -8.36
N THR A 14 -0.75 -3.31 -9.17
CA THR A 14 -0.61 -2.84 -10.55
C THR A 14 -1.78 -3.23 -11.46
N GLN A 15 -2.52 -4.29 -11.12
CA GLN A 15 -3.63 -4.82 -11.90
C GLN A 15 -5.01 -4.46 -11.31
N ALA A 16 -5.04 -3.74 -10.19
CA ALA A 16 -6.25 -3.49 -9.44
C ALA A 16 -7.03 -2.28 -9.97
N ASN A 17 -8.34 -2.39 -9.99
CA ASN A 17 -9.22 -1.22 -10.04
C ASN A 17 -9.33 -0.56 -8.64
N ARG A 18 -10.07 0.56 -8.54
CA ARG A 18 -10.17 1.33 -7.29
C ARG A 18 -10.69 0.49 -6.12
N THR A 19 -11.73 -0.31 -6.34
CA THR A 19 -12.34 -1.15 -5.29
C THR A 19 -11.43 -2.29 -4.88
N GLN A 20 -10.78 -2.94 -5.84
CA GLN A 20 -9.79 -4.00 -5.59
C GLN A 20 -8.58 -3.47 -4.82
N LEU A 21 -8.14 -2.23 -5.10
CA LEU A 21 -7.03 -1.61 -4.37
C LEU A 21 -7.36 -1.44 -2.88
N VAL A 22 -8.60 -1.05 -2.54
CA VAL A 22 -9.04 -0.96 -1.14
C VAL A 22 -9.01 -2.33 -0.46
N VAL A 23 -9.48 -3.38 -1.14
CA VAL A 23 -9.40 -4.76 -0.61
C VAL A 23 -7.96 -5.17 -0.34
N ILE A 24 -7.04 -4.90 -1.27
CA ILE A 24 -5.62 -5.20 -1.10
C ILE A 24 -5.02 -4.44 0.09
N LEU A 25 -5.37 -3.18 0.29
CA LEU A 25 -4.90 -2.39 1.45
C LEU A 25 -5.39 -2.98 2.78
N TYR A 26 -6.64 -3.46 2.86
CA TYR A 26 -7.12 -4.15 4.04
C TYR A 26 -6.38 -5.46 4.29
N GLU A 27 -6.13 -6.26 3.25
CA GLU A 27 -5.33 -7.50 3.37
C GLU A 27 -3.91 -7.23 3.86
N MET A 28 -3.24 -6.21 3.31
CA MET A 28 -1.90 -5.81 3.74
C MET A 28 -1.89 -5.40 5.21
N LEU A 29 -2.88 -4.61 5.63
CA LEU A 29 -3.04 -4.17 7.01
C LEU A 29 -3.22 -5.38 7.95
N LEU A 30 -4.08 -6.34 7.60
CA LEU A 30 -4.32 -7.54 8.41
C LEU A 30 -3.05 -8.39 8.53
N VAL A 31 -2.26 -8.54 7.46
CA VAL A 31 -0.96 -9.23 7.50
C VAL A 31 0.02 -8.52 8.44
N TYR A 32 0.10 -7.18 8.41
CA TYR A 32 0.98 -6.45 9.32
C TYR A 32 0.52 -6.55 10.78
N LEU A 33 -0.79 -6.60 11.05
CA LEU A 33 -1.31 -6.84 12.39
C LEU A 33 -0.90 -8.22 12.91
N GLU A 34 -0.97 -9.27 12.08
CA GLU A 34 -0.55 -10.62 12.45
C GLU A 34 0.95 -10.67 12.72
N ASP A 35 1.77 -10.12 11.80
CA ASP A 35 3.23 -10.03 11.98
C ASP A 35 3.61 -9.24 13.26
N ALA A 36 2.80 -8.25 13.66
CA ALA A 36 3.03 -7.51 14.90
C ALA A 36 2.74 -8.36 16.14
N VAL A 37 1.64 -9.12 16.15
CA VAL A 37 1.31 -10.04 17.25
C VAL A 37 2.40 -11.12 17.39
N ASP A 38 2.89 -11.66 16.29
CA ASP A 38 3.99 -12.64 16.29
C ASP A 38 5.28 -12.01 16.84
N ALA A 39 5.61 -10.79 16.45
CA ALA A 39 6.76 -10.05 16.95
C ALA A 39 6.66 -9.78 18.47
N TYR A 40 5.45 -9.44 18.95
CA TYR A 40 5.20 -9.26 20.38
C TYR A 40 5.41 -10.57 21.17
N SER A 41 4.90 -11.68 20.64
CA SER A 41 5.04 -13.01 21.26
C SER A 41 6.50 -13.47 21.35
N ASN A 42 7.37 -12.97 20.47
CA ASN A 42 8.82 -13.21 20.46
C ASN A 42 9.63 -12.12 21.18
N ASP A 43 8.98 -11.21 21.92
CA ASP A 43 9.58 -10.05 22.60
C ASP A 43 10.46 -9.17 21.67
N ASN A 44 10.12 -9.11 20.38
CA ASN A 44 10.82 -8.29 19.40
C ASN A 44 10.15 -6.92 19.25
N LYS A 45 10.49 -6.00 20.14
CA LYS A 45 9.91 -4.64 20.18
C LYS A 45 10.13 -3.83 18.90
N GLN A 46 11.26 -4.01 18.25
CA GLN A 46 11.58 -3.27 17.04
C GLN A 46 10.66 -3.70 15.88
N GLU A 47 10.52 -4.99 15.66
CA GLU A 47 9.66 -5.53 14.58
C GLU A 47 8.18 -5.30 14.91
N PHE A 48 7.77 -5.39 16.19
CA PHE A 48 6.43 -5.03 16.62
C PHE A 48 6.07 -3.59 16.24
N SER A 49 6.90 -2.62 16.67
CA SER A 49 6.67 -1.20 16.35
C SER A 49 6.71 -0.92 14.85
N LYS A 50 7.60 -1.56 14.13
CA LYS A 50 7.71 -1.43 12.67
C LYS A 50 6.46 -1.93 11.96
N ASN A 51 5.95 -3.11 12.31
CA ASN A 51 4.75 -3.66 11.70
C ASN A 51 3.52 -2.82 12.03
N LEU A 52 3.35 -2.36 13.27
CA LEU A 52 2.23 -1.48 13.62
C LEU A 52 2.32 -0.09 12.97
N ASN A 53 3.51 0.44 12.72
CA ASN A 53 3.66 1.65 11.91
C ASN A 53 3.24 1.42 10.46
N MET A 54 3.50 0.24 9.87
CA MET A 54 2.97 -0.11 8.54
C MET A 54 1.44 -0.21 8.53
N VAL A 55 0.82 -0.72 9.60
CA VAL A 55 -0.65 -0.68 9.78
C VAL A 55 -1.16 0.77 9.72
N ARG A 56 -0.50 1.69 10.44
CA ARG A 56 -0.87 3.12 10.46
C ARG A 56 -0.70 3.78 9.10
N GLU A 57 0.34 3.46 8.34
CA GLU A 57 0.48 3.96 6.96
C GLU A 57 -0.66 3.45 6.06
N CYS A 58 -1.06 2.17 6.15
CA CYS A 58 -2.23 1.68 5.42
C CYS A 58 -3.51 2.44 5.79
N ILE A 59 -3.73 2.70 7.09
CA ILE A 59 -4.89 3.48 7.56
C ILE A 59 -4.84 4.92 7.01
N LYS A 60 -3.68 5.53 7.00
CA LYS A 60 -3.47 6.88 6.47
C LYS A 60 -3.82 6.97 4.98
N GLU A 61 -3.33 6.02 4.17
CA GLU A 61 -3.66 5.96 2.74
C GLU A 61 -5.16 5.81 2.51
N MET A 62 -5.83 4.94 3.27
CA MET A 62 -7.29 4.81 3.19
C MET A 62 -8.03 6.09 3.59
N ARG A 63 -7.56 6.83 4.61
CA ARG A 63 -8.16 8.11 5.03
C ARG A 63 -8.03 9.18 3.94
N VAL A 64 -6.87 9.28 3.31
CA VAL A 64 -6.59 10.26 2.25
C VAL A 64 -7.40 9.96 0.99
N SER A 65 -7.68 8.68 0.70
CA SER A 65 -8.43 8.26 -0.47
C SER A 65 -9.96 8.41 -0.36
N LEU A 66 -10.48 8.81 0.82
CA LEU A 66 -11.92 8.97 1.03
C LEU A 66 -12.48 10.15 0.22
N ASP A 67 -13.56 9.88 -0.51
CA ASP A 67 -14.35 10.92 -1.17
C ASP A 67 -15.52 11.34 -0.27
N PHE A 68 -15.43 12.54 0.28
CA PHE A 68 -16.45 13.07 1.21
C PHE A 68 -17.74 13.53 0.53
N ALA A 69 -17.88 13.39 -0.78
CA ALA A 69 -19.15 13.53 -1.46
C ALA A 69 -20.16 12.44 -1.03
N TYR A 70 -19.69 11.33 -0.50
CA TYR A 70 -20.51 10.23 0.00
C TYR A 70 -20.62 10.24 1.53
N ASP A 71 -21.83 10.13 2.06
CA ASP A 71 -22.04 10.15 3.53
C ASP A 71 -21.33 9.02 4.27
N ILE A 72 -21.16 7.86 3.64
CA ILE A 72 -20.42 6.73 4.24
C ILE A 72 -18.96 7.09 4.54
N SER A 73 -18.35 8.00 3.79
CA SER A 73 -16.96 8.42 3.99
C SER A 73 -16.72 9.06 5.35
N LYS A 74 -17.71 9.77 5.89
CA LYS A 74 -17.64 10.36 7.24
C LYS A 74 -17.52 9.28 8.30
N ASN A 75 -18.33 8.21 8.16
CA ASN A 75 -18.31 7.09 9.10
C ASN A 75 -17.01 6.29 8.98
N LEU A 76 -16.54 6.03 7.76
CA LEU A 76 -15.26 5.36 7.52
C LEU A 76 -14.09 6.19 8.08
N PHE A 77 -14.10 7.51 7.88
CA PHE A 77 -13.06 8.39 8.42
C PHE A 77 -13.01 8.31 9.95
N ALA A 78 -14.16 8.38 10.64
CA ALA A 78 -14.22 8.26 12.09
C ALA A 78 -13.68 6.90 12.57
N LEU A 79 -14.03 5.81 11.86
CA LEU A 79 -13.59 4.46 12.16
C LEU A 79 -12.06 4.30 11.96
N TYR A 80 -11.51 4.86 10.89
CA TYR A 80 -10.07 4.86 10.62
C TYR A 80 -9.31 5.69 11.65
N CYS A 81 -9.83 6.85 12.06
CA CYS A 81 -9.22 7.64 13.13
C CYS A 81 -9.22 6.91 14.46
N PHE A 82 -10.32 6.21 14.79
CA PHE A 82 -10.37 5.36 15.97
C PHE A 82 -9.30 4.27 15.93
N ALA A 83 -9.25 3.49 14.83
CA ALA A 83 -8.28 2.41 14.68
C ALA A 83 -6.82 2.90 14.76
N ASP A 84 -6.49 4.02 14.11
CA ASP A 84 -5.14 4.62 14.18
C ASP A 84 -4.74 5.00 15.62
N LYS A 85 -5.70 5.56 16.38
CA LYS A 85 -5.48 5.90 17.80
C LYS A 85 -5.22 4.66 18.65
N GLU A 86 -5.98 3.59 18.46
CA GLU A 86 -5.82 2.34 19.22
C GLU A 86 -4.48 1.67 18.90
N VAL A 87 -4.09 1.62 17.62
CA VAL A 87 -2.78 1.11 17.19
C VAL A 87 -1.64 1.95 17.78
N ALA A 88 -1.76 3.29 17.77
CA ALA A 88 -0.76 4.18 18.35
C ALA A 88 -0.60 3.95 19.88
N ALA A 89 -1.72 3.73 20.58
CA ALA A 89 -1.69 3.44 22.02
C ALA A 89 -0.98 2.10 22.32
N ASP A 90 -1.17 1.08 21.47
CA ASP A 90 -0.51 -0.21 21.63
C ASP A 90 1.00 -0.14 21.31
N ILE A 91 1.41 0.66 20.33
CA ILE A 91 2.84 0.94 20.06
C ILE A 91 3.48 1.59 21.28
N TYR A 92 2.86 2.66 21.81
CA TYR A 92 3.41 3.43 22.93
C TYR A 92 3.50 2.59 24.22
N GLY A 93 2.44 1.81 24.50
CA GLY A 93 2.37 0.96 25.70
C GLY A 93 3.12 -0.36 25.58
N TYR A 94 3.64 -0.71 24.41
CA TYR A 94 4.15 -2.04 24.07
C TYR A 94 3.18 -3.14 24.54
N LYS A 95 1.98 -3.15 23.94
CA LYS A 95 0.89 -4.05 24.30
C LYS A 95 0.05 -4.40 23.07
N THR A 96 -0.87 -5.36 23.22
CA THR A 96 -1.70 -5.86 22.12
C THR A 96 -3.20 -5.78 22.45
N ASP A 97 -3.57 -5.03 23.50
CA ASP A 97 -4.92 -5.01 24.06
C ASP A 97 -5.98 -4.61 23.03
N ASN A 98 -5.64 -3.64 22.19
CA ASN A 98 -6.57 -3.06 21.22
C ASN A 98 -6.50 -3.73 19.82
N LEU A 99 -5.44 -4.51 19.53
CA LEU A 99 -5.23 -5.08 18.20
C LEU A 99 -6.37 -6.02 17.76
N ASN A 100 -7.00 -6.72 18.69
CA ASN A 100 -8.13 -7.60 18.39
C ASN A 100 -9.34 -6.81 17.88
N VAL A 101 -9.64 -5.65 18.47
CA VAL A 101 -10.74 -4.78 18.03
C VAL A 101 -10.42 -4.20 16.65
N VAL A 102 -9.18 -3.74 16.44
CA VAL A 102 -8.72 -3.24 15.14
C VAL A 102 -8.82 -4.33 14.07
N LYS A 103 -8.33 -5.55 14.36
CA LYS A 103 -8.44 -6.71 13.46
C LYS A 103 -9.89 -7.01 13.09
N MET A 104 -10.80 -7.03 14.07
CA MET A 104 -12.23 -7.27 13.83
C MET A 104 -12.85 -6.22 12.91
N ILE A 105 -12.52 -4.95 13.11
CA ILE A 105 -13.00 -3.84 12.27
C ILE A 105 -12.57 -4.06 10.83
N PHE A 106 -11.26 -4.24 10.60
CA PHE A 106 -10.73 -4.38 9.24
C PHE A 106 -11.10 -5.68 8.56
N THR A 107 -11.31 -6.77 9.29
CA THR A 107 -11.87 -8.01 8.71
C THR A 107 -13.28 -7.77 8.18
N LYS A 108 -14.16 -7.12 8.93
CA LYS A 108 -15.52 -6.81 8.48
C LYS A 108 -15.53 -5.86 7.27
N LEU A 109 -14.67 -4.86 7.27
CA LEU A 109 -14.53 -3.93 6.14
C LEU A 109 -13.98 -4.65 4.90
N HIS A 110 -12.97 -5.51 5.07
CA HIS A 110 -12.42 -6.34 4.00
C HIS A 110 -13.52 -7.19 3.34
N ASP A 111 -14.30 -7.92 4.13
CA ASP A 111 -15.36 -8.80 3.62
C ASP A 111 -16.43 -8.00 2.86
N ALA A 112 -16.84 -6.84 3.40
CA ALA A 112 -17.79 -5.97 2.74
C ALA A 112 -17.25 -5.43 1.39
N TYR A 113 -16.02 -4.91 1.37
CA TYR A 113 -15.41 -4.40 0.14
C TYR A 113 -15.09 -5.50 -0.87
N GLN A 114 -14.72 -6.69 -0.41
CA GLN A 114 -14.53 -7.85 -1.29
C GLN A 114 -15.82 -8.24 -2.00
N ALA A 115 -16.97 -8.17 -1.30
CA ALA A 115 -18.26 -8.41 -1.93
C ALA A 115 -18.63 -7.37 -2.99
N VAL A 116 -18.24 -6.09 -2.78
CA VAL A 116 -18.42 -5.00 -3.75
C VAL A 116 -17.47 -5.17 -4.93
N SER A 117 -16.20 -5.50 -4.68
CA SER A 117 -15.17 -5.62 -5.73
C SER A 117 -15.46 -6.73 -6.73
N LYS A 118 -16.20 -7.78 -6.33
CA LYS A 118 -16.66 -8.84 -7.24
C LYS A 118 -17.71 -8.37 -8.26
N LYS A 119 -18.33 -7.22 -8.02
CA LYS A 119 -19.36 -6.62 -8.88
C LYS A 119 -18.83 -5.39 -9.63
N ASP A 120 -17.59 -5.00 -9.36
CA ASP A 120 -16.97 -3.83 -9.97
C ASP A 120 -16.10 -4.26 -11.14
N ASP A 121 -16.65 -4.12 -12.36
CA ASP A 121 -15.99 -4.44 -13.64
C ASP A 121 -15.20 -3.25 -14.21
N SER A 122 -14.91 -2.22 -13.39
CA SER A 122 -14.13 -1.06 -13.86
C SER A 122 -12.68 -1.46 -14.19
N ALA A 123 -12.10 -0.74 -15.16
CA ALA A 123 -10.74 -0.99 -15.62
C ALA A 123 -9.70 -0.75 -14.47
N PRO A 124 -8.54 -1.42 -14.53
CA PRO A 124 -7.42 -1.15 -13.62
C PRO A 124 -7.03 0.33 -13.62
N LEU A 125 -6.57 0.84 -12.49
CA LEU A 125 -6.12 2.23 -12.36
C LEU A 125 -4.82 2.52 -13.12
N MET A 126 -4.00 1.51 -13.36
CA MET A 126 -2.74 1.63 -14.09
C MET A 126 -2.89 1.14 -15.53
N ASP A 127 -2.89 2.05 -16.50
CA ASP A 127 -3.10 1.76 -17.91
C ASP A 127 -1.90 1.10 -18.62
N ASN A 128 -0.71 0.96 -17.97
CA ASN A 128 0.50 0.61 -18.72
C ASN A 128 1.44 -0.36 -17.96
N ILE A 129 0.94 -1.56 -17.68
CA ILE A 129 1.72 -2.61 -17.00
C ILE A 129 2.93 -3.07 -17.84
N GLN A 130 2.84 -3.03 -19.18
CA GLN A 130 3.92 -3.48 -20.07
C GLN A 130 5.15 -2.57 -20.04
N THR A 131 4.97 -1.26 -19.87
CA THR A 131 6.08 -0.28 -19.88
C THR A 131 6.93 -0.36 -18.61
N VAL A 132 6.33 -0.70 -17.46
CA VAL A 132 7.07 -0.83 -16.19
C VAL A 132 7.97 -2.07 -16.18
N TYR A 133 7.52 -3.18 -16.78
CA TYR A 133 8.35 -4.39 -16.89
C TYR A 133 9.46 -4.25 -17.93
N ALA A 134 9.24 -3.55 -19.04
CA ALA A 134 10.27 -3.31 -20.05
C ALA A 134 11.41 -2.41 -19.51
N GLY A 135 11.12 -1.45 -18.63
CA GLY A 135 12.11 -0.58 -18.00
C GLY A 135 13.02 -1.26 -16.97
N ILE A 136 12.60 -2.39 -16.43
CA ILE A 136 13.38 -3.15 -15.43
C ILE A 136 14.29 -4.21 -16.09
N THR A 137 13.96 -4.63 -17.33
CA THR A 137 14.66 -5.70 -18.04
C THR A 137 15.81 -5.19 -18.91
N TYR A 138 15.86 -3.89 -19.24
CA TYR A 138 16.99 -3.32 -19.96
C TYR A 138 18.15 -3.07 -18.99
N GLY A 139 19.01 -4.06 -18.95
CA GLY A 139 20.26 -4.04 -18.22
C GLY A 139 21.18 -2.96 -18.71
N ARG A 140 22.00 -2.52 -17.82
CA ARG A 140 23.04 -1.54 -17.69
C ARG A 140 24.17 -1.55 -18.75
N THR A 141 23.95 -1.98 -20.00
CA THR A 141 25.04 -2.23 -20.96
C THR A 141 24.82 -1.76 -22.39
N ASP A 142 23.95 -0.79 -22.67
CA ASP A 142 23.94 -0.18 -24.00
C ASP A 142 23.63 1.32 -23.92
N VAL A 143 24.60 2.08 -23.42
CA VAL A 143 24.71 3.51 -23.68
C VAL A 143 25.76 3.69 -24.78
N ASN A 144 25.36 3.58 -26.04
CA ASN A 144 26.15 4.06 -27.16
C ASN A 144 25.96 5.57 -27.28
N GLU A 145 26.81 6.32 -26.65
CA GLU A 145 26.90 7.76 -26.88
C GLU A 145 27.52 8.01 -28.24
N SER A 146 26.71 8.24 -29.24
CA SER A 146 27.15 8.85 -30.50
C SER A 146 27.32 10.36 -30.30
N PHE A 147 28.54 10.80 -30.02
CA PHE A 147 28.91 12.21 -30.06
C PHE A 147 28.73 12.74 -31.49
N MET A 148 27.73 13.54 -31.74
CA MET A 148 27.67 14.38 -32.96
C MET A 148 28.53 15.61 -32.72
N ASP A 149 29.69 15.56 -33.38
CA ASP A 149 30.66 16.66 -33.47
C ASP A 149 30.08 17.80 -34.33
N HIS A 150 29.61 18.87 -33.73
CA HIS A 150 29.23 20.10 -34.44
C HIS A 150 30.46 20.94 -34.71
N LYS A 151 31.10 20.71 -35.89
CA LYS A 151 32.06 21.66 -36.47
C LYS A 151 31.36 22.98 -36.82
N GLN A 152 31.65 24.00 -36.05
CA GLN A 152 31.40 25.39 -36.41
C GLN A 152 32.21 25.77 -37.63
N THR A 153 31.50 26.10 -38.72
CA THR A 153 32.09 26.76 -39.89
C THR A 153 31.88 28.26 -39.75
N TYR A 154 32.93 28.98 -39.33
CA TYR A 154 32.98 30.43 -39.48
C TYR A 154 33.22 30.79 -40.94
N CYS A 155 32.28 31.47 -41.60
CA CYS A 155 32.54 32.25 -42.80
C CYS A 155 32.62 33.74 -42.48
N ARG A 156 33.82 34.28 -42.73
CA ARG A 156 34.08 35.74 -42.83
C ARG A 156 33.45 36.27 -44.11
N ARG A 157 32.66 37.34 -44.01
CA ARG A 157 32.87 38.58 -44.77
C ARG A 157 31.93 39.64 -44.21
#